data_cdf69d850bc220f55b47d1ca8a7107cb
#
_entry.id   cdf69d850bc220f55b47d1ca8a7107cb
#
_cell.length_a   1.000
_cell.length_b   1.000
_cell.length_c   1.000
_cell.angle_alpha   90.00
_cell.angle_beta   90.00
_cell.angle_gamma   90.00
#
_symmetry.space_group_name_H-M   'P 1'
#
loop_
_entity.id
_entity.type
_entity.pdbx_description
1 polymer ?
#
loop_
_entity_poly.entity_id
_entity_poly.type
_entity_poly.pdbx_seq_one_letter_code
_entity_poly.pdbx_strand_id
1 'polypeptide(L)' 'MQKIILQLEELVCPSCLQKIEAAVGRIEGVLQFKVLFNASKVKAVIDPSNTSAEEISSAIESIGFNVLSQKIK' A
#
# COMPACT_ATOMS: atom_id res chain seq x y z
N MET A 1 -10.28 4.85 12.49
CA MET A 1 -9.13 4.49 11.64
C MET A 1 -9.36 3.16 10.97
N GLN A 2 -8.92 3.02 9.75
CA GLN A 2 -9.11 1.79 8.98
C GLN A 2 -7.77 1.12 8.73
N LYS A 3 -7.77 -0.20 8.85
CA LYS A 3 -6.63 -1.02 8.43
C LYS A 3 -6.92 -1.56 7.04
N ILE A 4 -5.97 -1.35 6.14
CA ILE A 4 -6.11 -1.79 4.76
C ILE A 4 -4.99 -2.77 4.46
N ILE A 5 -5.34 -3.86 3.80
CA ILE A 5 -4.37 -4.85 3.35
C ILE A 5 -4.50 -4.96 1.84
N LEU A 6 -3.42 -4.68 1.14
CA LEU A 6 -3.37 -4.78 -0.30
C LEU A 6 -2.52 -5.97 -0.68
N GLN A 7 -3.07 -6.86 -1.49
CA GLN A 7 -2.31 -7.98 -2.05
C GLN A 7 -1.77 -7.54 -3.40
N LEU A 8 -0.45 -7.57 -3.53
CA LEU A 8 0.23 -7.16 -4.75
C LEU A 8 0.67 -8.39 -5.54
N GLU A 9 1.07 -8.16 -6.79
CA GLU A 9 1.77 -9.17 -7.56
C GLU A 9 3.08 -9.52 -6.87
N GLU A 10 3.67 -10.63 -7.24
CA GLU A 10 4.89 -11.10 -6.61
C GLU A 10 6.01 -10.05 -6.69
N LEU A 11 6.55 -9.70 -5.52
CA LEU A 11 7.65 -8.74 -5.44
C LEU A 11 8.96 -9.51 -5.53
N VAL A 12 9.74 -9.21 -6.56
CA VAL A 12 10.95 -9.98 -6.85
C VAL A 12 12.24 -9.18 -6.68
N CYS A 13 12.15 -7.89 -6.41
CA CYS A 13 13.35 -7.08 -6.23
C CYS A 13 13.26 -6.19 -4.98
N PRO A 14 14.38 -6.03 -4.24
CA PRO A 14 14.37 -5.21 -3.01
C PRO A 14 14.05 -3.74 -3.25
N SER A 15 14.39 -3.20 -4.40
CA SER A 15 14.10 -1.79 -4.69
C SER A 15 12.61 -1.53 -4.86
N CYS A 16 11.84 -2.56 -5.19
CA CYS A 16 10.39 -2.45 -5.27
C CYS A 16 9.78 -2.10 -3.92
N LEU A 17 10.32 -2.70 -2.86
CA LEU A 17 9.90 -2.42 -1.50
C LEU A 17 10.06 -0.94 -1.17
N GLN A 18 11.21 -0.37 -1.50
CA GLN A 18 11.48 1.03 -1.23
C GLN A 18 10.55 1.96 -2.01
N LYS A 19 10.24 1.61 -3.25
CA LYS A 19 9.33 2.40 -4.08
C LYS A 19 7.92 2.40 -3.48
N ILE A 20 7.46 1.25 -3.04
CA ILE A 20 6.13 1.14 -2.43
C ILE A 20 6.08 1.93 -1.12
N GLU A 21 7.11 1.78 -0.29
CA GLU A 21 7.16 2.53 0.97
C GLU A 21 7.15 4.04 0.73
N ALA A 22 7.90 4.51 -0.25
CA ALA A 22 7.95 5.92 -0.58
C ALA A 22 6.58 6.41 -1.09
N ALA A 23 5.93 5.62 -1.93
CA ALA A 23 4.63 6.01 -2.47
C ALA A 23 3.56 6.06 -1.40
N VAL A 24 3.50 5.04 -0.55
CA VAL A 24 2.49 4.99 0.51
C VAL A 24 2.78 6.05 1.58
N GLY A 25 4.04 6.25 1.92
CA GLY A 25 4.42 7.23 2.92
C GLY A 25 4.16 8.68 2.53
N ARG A 26 3.98 8.95 1.24
CA ARG A 26 3.65 10.29 0.76
C ARG A 26 2.17 10.62 0.86
N ILE A 27 1.33 9.63 1.04
CA ILE A 27 -0.11 9.85 1.06
C ILE A 27 -0.51 10.47 2.39
N GLU A 28 -1.16 11.62 2.31
CA GLU A 28 -1.67 12.28 3.49
C GLU A 28 -2.83 11.46 4.05
N GLY A 29 -2.85 11.28 5.37
CA GLY A 29 -3.86 10.47 6.02
C GLY A 29 -3.41 9.06 6.33
N VAL A 30 -2.25 8.64 5.85
CA VAL A 30 -1.67 7.35 6.21
C VAL A 30 -0.94 7.52 7.55
N LEU A 31 -1.40 6.82 8.57
CA LEU A 31 -0.85 6.91 9.91
C LEU A 31 0.30 5.95 10.11
N GLN A 32 0.16 4.75 9.59
CA GLN A 32 1.19 3.72 9.63
C GLN A 32 1.10 2.87 8.38
N PHE A 33 2.21 2.33 7.97
CA PHE A 33 2.21 1.36 6.89
C PHE A 33 3.34 0.36 7.10
N LYS A 34 3.16 -0.81 6.53
CA LYS A 34 4.15 -1.87 6.56
C LYS A 34 4.06 -2.66 5.27
N VAL A 35 5.20 -2.88 4.65
CA VAL A 35 5.28 -3.70 3.45
C VAL A 35 5.81 -5.07 3.83
N LEU A 36 5.05 -6.10 3.47
CA LEU A 36 5.41 -7.49 3.73
C LEU A 36 5.95 -8.07 2.42
N PHE A 37 7.27 -7.99 2.27
CA PHE A 37 7.94 -8.41 1.04
C PHE A 37 7.68 -9.89 0.72
N ASN A 38 7.83 -10.75 1.71
CA ASN A 38 7.67 -12.19 1.52
C ASN A 38 6.25 -12.58 1.14
N ALA A 39 5.27 -11.84 1.61
CA ALA A 39 3.87 -12.10 1.31
C ALA A 39 3.34 -11.24 0.16
N SER A 40 4.14 -10.33 -0.35
CA SER A 40 3.75 -9.36 -1.39
C SER A 40 2.51 -8.59 -1.00
N LYS A 41 2.45 -8.15 0.25
CA LYS A 41 1.30 -7.44 0.81
C LYS A 41 1.73 -6.10 1.39
N VAL A 42 0.82 -5.14 1.34
CA VAL A 42 1.01 -3.86 2.00
C VAL A 42 -0.10 -3.68 3.02
N LYS A 43 0.28 -3.45 4.27
CA LYS A 43 -0.66 -3.11 5.33
C LYS A 43 -0.53 -1.63 5.62
N ALA A 44 -1.66 -0.96 5.71
CA ALA A 44 -1.68 0.47 6.03
C ALA A 44 -2.80 0.77 7.01
N VAL A 45 -2.53 1.69 7.92
CA VAL A 45 -3.56 2.25 8.80
C VAL A 45 -3.79 3.67 8.34
N ILE A 46 -4.99 3.97 7.95
CA ILE A 46 -5.34 5.27 7.38
C ILE A 46 -6.45 5.94 8.17
N ASP A 47 -6.54 7.25 7.99
CA ASP A 47 -7.67 8.04 8.47
C ASP A 47 -8.65 8.14 7.30
N PRO A 48 -9.83 7.50 7.40
CA PRO A 48 -10.79 7.51 6.29
C PRO A 48 -11.34 8.89 5.97
N SER A 49 -11.13 9.87 6.85
CA SER A 49 -11.50 11.26 6.59
C SER A 49 -10.54 11.95 5.63
N ASN A 50 -9.29 11.49 5.57
CA ASN A 50 -8.24 12.12 4.77
C ASN A 50 -7.89 11.33 3.52
N THR A 51 -8.00 10.02 3.55
CA THR A 51 -7.62 9.18 2.42
C THR A 51 -8.48 7.93 2.37
N SER A 52 -8.31 7.15 1.32
CA SER A 52 -9.07 5.92 1.15
C SER A 52 -8.17 4.82 0.61
N ALA A 53 -8.67 3.59 0.66
CA ALA A 53 -7.96 2.45 0.10
C ALA A 53 -7.68 2.62 -1.39
N GLU A 54 -8.60 3.27 -2.10
CA GLU A 54 -8.45 3.50 -3.54
C GLU A 54 -7.27 4.41 -3.83
N GLU A 55 -7.04 5.42 -3.00
CA GLU A 55 -5.92 6.32 -3.18
C GLU A 55 -4.60 5.60 -3.00
N ILE A 56 -4.52 4.72 -2.01
CA ILE A 56 -3.30 3.93 -1.76
C ILE A 56 -3.08 2.96 -2.91
N SER A 57 -4.13 2.28 -3.34
CA SER A 57 -4.07 1.37 -4.47
C SER A 57 -3.62 2.10 -5.74
N SER A 58 -4.20 3.25 -6.00
CA SER A 58 -3.85 4.06 -7.16
C SER A 58 -2.39 4.52 -7.12
N ALA A 59 -1.90 4.92 -5.95
CA ALA A 59 -0.51 5.33 -5.78
C ALA A 59 0.44 4.18 -6.08
N ILE A 60 0.11 2.98 -5.62
CA ILE A 60 0.93 1.80 -5.88
C ILE A 60 0.92 1.45 -7.36
N GLU A 61 -0.25 1.51 -7.99
CA GLU A 61 -0.36 1.21 -9.40
C GLU A 61 0.41 2.23 -10.26
N SER A 62 0.44 3.48 -9.84
CA SER A 62 1.10 4.55 -10.59
C SER A 62 2.62 4.36 -10.67
N ILE A 63 3.21 3.62 -9.74
CA ILE A 63 4.64 3.33 -9.78
C ILE A 63 4.96 2.01 -10.47
N GLY A 64 3.96 1.36 -11.06
CA GLY A 64 4.15 0.20 -11.89
C GLY A 64 3.84 -1.15 -11.26
N PHE A 65 3.20 -1.18 -10.10
CA PHE A 65 2.83 -2.43 -9.45
C PHE A 65 1.33 -2.67 -9.59
N ASN A 66 0.96 -3.94 -9.70
CA ASN A 66 -0.44 -4.33 -9.80
C ASN A 66 -0.97 -4.72 -8.43
N VAL A 67 -2.10 -4.13 -8.07
CA VAL A 67 -2.83 -4.50 -6.85
C VAL A 67 -3.84 -5.58 -7.24
N LEU A 68 -3.64 -6.78 -6.72
CA LEU A 68 -4.49 -7.93 -7.05
C LEU A 68 -5.78 -7.92 -6.27
N SER A 69 -5.73 -7.50 -5.01
CA SER A 69 -6.92 -7.38 -4.19
C SER A 69 -6.68 -6.41 -3.04
N GLN A 70 -7.75 -5.95 -2.45
CA GLN A 70 -7.66 -5.09 -1.28
C GLN A 70 -8.69 -5.52 -0.26
N LYS A 71 -8.32 -5.42 1.02
CA LYS A 71 -9.20 -5.72 2.14
C LYS A 71 -9.17 -4.56 3.11
N ILE A 72 -10.32 -4.25 3.65
CA ILE A 72 -10.46 -3.22 4.69
C ILE A 72 -10.91 -3.91 5.97
N LYS A 73 -10.18 -3.65 7.03
CA LYS A 73 -10.53 -4.18 8.36
C LYS A 73 -10.88 -3.07 9.31
#